data_218b6b73b00fc1a7ac5ffd486e837a20
#
_entry.id   218b6b73b00fc1a7ac5ffd486e837a20
#
_cell.length_a   1.000
_cell.length_b   1.000
_cell.length_c   1.000
_cell.angle_alpha   90.00
_cell.angle_beta   90.00
_cell.angle_gamma   90.00
#
_symmetry.space_group_name_H-M   'P 1'
#
loop_
_entity.id
_entity.type
_entity.pdbx_description
1 polymer ?
#
loop_
_entity_poly.entity_id
_entity_poly.type
_entity_poly.pdbx_seq_one_letter_code
_entity_poly.pdbx_strand_id
1 'polypeptide(L)'
;MEHPITLFIDEFQEFYRVNKSVYSEMQRIWNIYSSRAKINLVVCGSIFSMMTKIFKDKKGPLYNRQTHFLSVRPFAPTVLKEILKEYNPTYTPEDLLALYLFTCGVAMYIQLLIDAGATTKAKMLNYIIKEDSVFLGEGKSILIEEFGKDYGVYFSILSIIARGRTSRAEIEQNIGKEIGGCLTKLEKDYEIISKKQPLFEKSSSKNVRYMINDNFFTFWFRFIFKYNYMIEIEAYDSLKTIINRDFYTHNL
;
A
#
# COMPACT_ATOMS: atom_id res chain seq x y z
N MET A 1 21.44 -22.91 -26.57
CA MET A 1 21.61 -21.43 -26.55
C MET A 1 23.03 -21.16 -26.08
N GLU A 2 23.83 -20.51 -26.89
CA GLU A 2 25.24 -20.23 -26.59
C GLU A 2 25.41 -19.05 -25.62
N HIS A 3 24.48 -18.09 -25.60
CA HIS A 3 24.55 -16.90 -24.76
C HIS A 3 23.50 -16.90 -23.64
N PRO A 4 23.82 -16.36 -22.47
CA PRO A 4 22.84 -16.19 -21.39
C PRO A 4 21.80 -15.12 -21.79
N ILE A 5 20.54 -15.38 -21.43
CA ILE A 5 19.40 -14.49 -21.71
C ILE A 5 18.78 -14.08 -20.38
N THR A 6 18.46 -12.79 -20.22
CA THR A 6 17.58 -12.33 -19.15
C THR A 6 16.20 -12.02 -19.74
N LEU A 7 15.18 -12.67 -19.20
CA LEU A 7 13.79 -12.47 -19.56
C LEU A 7 13.07 -11.79 -18.40
N PHE A 8 12.43 -10.64 -18.68
CA PHE A 8 11.57 -9.93 -17.74
C PHE A 8 10.11 -10.15 -18.10
N ILE A 9 9.30 -10.51 -17.12
CA ILE A 9 7.84 -10.60 -17.26
C ILE A 9 7.23 -9.68 -16.19
N ASP A 10 6.60 -8.62 -16.66
CA ASP A 10 5.86 -7.68 -15.81
C ASP A 10 4.43 -8.15 -15.60
N GLU A 11 3.79 -7.68 -14.51
CA GLU A 11 2.42 -8.04 -14.12
C GLU A 11 2.17 -9.56 -14.17
N PHE A 12 3.13 -10.30 -13.64
CA PHE A 12 3.14 -11.78 -13.71
C PHE A 12 1.89 -12.42 -13.09
N GLN A 13 1.27 -11.78 -12.13
CA GLN A 13 0.02 -12.24 -11.51
C GLN A 13 -1.17 -12.25 -12.49
N GLU A 14 -1.12 -11.48 -13.58
CA GLU A 14 -2.22 -11.42 -14.55
C GLU A 14 -2.43 -12.77 -15.28
N PHE A 15 -1.41 -13.60 -15.39
CA PHE A 15 -1.59 -14.96 -15.89
C PHE A 15 -2.62 -15.76 -15.08
N TYR A 16 -2.79 -15.44 -13.79
CA TYR A 16 -3.79 -16.11 -12.95
C TYR A 16 -5.22 -15.85 -13.42
N ARG A 17 -5.47 -14.69 -14.04
CA ARG A 17 -6.78 -14.32 -14.62
C ARG A 17 -7.00 -14.96 -15.99
N VAL A 18 -5.95 -14.99 -16.81
CA VAL A 18 -6.02 -15.46 -18.20
C VAL A 18 -6.02 -16.98 -18.25
N ASN A 19 -5.05 -17.62 -17.65
CA ASN A 19 -4.90 -19.06 -17.64
C ASN A 19 -4.03 -19.53 -16.46
N LYS A 20 -4.67 -20.04 -15.42
CA LYS A 20 -3.98 -20.54 -14.21
C LYS A 20 -3.02 -21.71 -14.50
N SER A 21 -3.22 -22.46 -15.58
CA SER A 21 -2.35 -23.59 -15.92
C SER A 21 -0.95 -23.15 -16.36
N VAL A 22 -0.75 -21.87 -16.70
CA VAL A 22 0.57 -21.30 -17.05
C VAL A 22 1.59 -21.58 -15.95
N TYR A 23 1.22 -21.42 -14.68
CA TYR A 23 2.15 -21.66 -13.58
C TYR A 23 2.57 -23.11 -13.43
N SER A 24 1.65 -24.06 -13.67
CA SER A 24 1.96 -25.48 -13.66
C SER A 24 2.85 -25.87 -14.85
N GLU A 25 2.59 -25.29 -16.01
CA GLU A 25 3.41 -25.50 -17.19
C GLU A 25 4.81 -24.91 -17.03
N MET A 26 4.91 -23.71 -16.45
CA MET A 26 6.21 -23.13 -16.08
C MET A 26 6.96 -24.00 -15.08
N GLN A 27 6.28 -24.55 -14.08
CA GLN A 27 6.90 -25.51 -13.15
C GLN A 27 7.48 -26.72 -13.89
N ARG A 28 6.70 -27.28 -14.81
CA ARG A 28 7.11 -28.45 -15.62
C ARG A 28 8.35 -28.12 -16.44
N ILE A 29 8.34 -27.02 -17.18
CA ILE A 29 9.45 -26.56 -18.01
C ILE A 29 10.68 -26.27 -17.15
N TRP A 30 10.50 -25.56 -16.04
CA TRP A 30 11.58 -25.21 -15.11
C TRP A 30 12.27 -26.46 -14.56
N ASN A 31 11.50 -27.47 -14.14
CA ASN A 31 12.05 -28.71 -13.60
C ASN A 31 12.88 -29.48 -14.62
N ILE A 32 12.53 -29.42 -15.92
CA ILE A 32 13.24 -30.14 -16.99
C ILE A 32 14.50 -29.38 -17.42
N TYR A 33 14.45 -28.07 -17.53
CA TYR A 33 15.45 -27.29 -18.26
C TYR A 33 16.29 -26.36 -17.39
N SER A 34 15.91 -26.06 -16.16
CA SER A 34 16.60 -25.06 -15.32
C SER A 34 18.08 -25.30 -15.11
N SER A 35 18.52 -26.60 -15.06
CA SER A 35 19.92 -26.94 -14.89
C SER A 35 20.78 -26.79 -16.16
N ARG A 36 20.13 -26.69 -17.33
CA ARG A 36 20.80 -26.61 -18.64
C ARG A 36 20.61 -25.27 -19.34
N ALA A 37 19.53 -24.55 -18.99
CA ALA A 37 19.22 -23.30 -19.63
C ALA A 37 20.05 -22.16 -19.01
N LYS A 38 20.68 -21.36 -19.85
CA LYS A 38 21.36 -20.12 -19.47
C LYS A 38 20.36 -18.97 -19.46
N ILE A 39 19.30 -19.09 -18.64
CA ILE A 39 18.21 -18.12 -18.56
C ILE A 39 18.16 -17.56 -17.14
N ASN A 40 18.19 -16.23 -17.05
CA ASN A 40 17.81 -15.49 -15.87
C ASN A 40 16.37 -15.00 -16.07
N LEU A 41 15.41 -15.56 -15.33
CA LEU A 41 14.01 -15.17 -15.39
C LEU A 41 13.70 -14.23 -14.22
N VAL A 42 13.31 -13.00 -14.54
CA VAL A 42 12.85 -12.00 -13.58
C VAL A 42 11.35 -11.78 -13.79
N VAL A 43 10.57 -11.99 -12.76
CA VAL A 43 9.13 -11.74 -12.78
C VAL A 43 8.77 -10.70 -11.75
N CYS A 44 7.94 -9.73 -12.11
CA CYS A 44 7.45 -8.70 -11.22
C CYS A 44 5.91 -8.63 -11.25
N GLY A 45 5.34 -8.05 -10.22
CA GLY A 45 3.91 -7.86 -10.11
C GLY A 45 3.57 -6.86 -9.01
N SER A 46 2.51 -6.11 -9.26
CA SER A 46 2.04 -5.01 -8.40
C SER A 46 1.15 -5.49 -7.25
N ILE A 47 0.46 -6.63 -7.40
CA ILE A 47 -0.48 -7.16 -6.41
C ILE A 47 0.26 -8.08 -5.43
N PHE A 48 0.57 -7.55 -4.24
CA PHE A 48 1.37 -8.22 -3.22
C PHE A 48 0.79 -9.58 -2.79
N SER A 49 -0.51 -9.63 -2.50
CA SER A 49 -1.17 -10.86 -2.06
C SER A 49 -1.12 -11.95 -3.12
N MET A 50 -1.28 -11.60 -4.40
CA MET A 50 -1.20 -12.54 -5.50
C MET A 50 0.22 -13.06 -5.72
N MET A 51 1.23 -12.19 -5.72
CA MET A 51 2.64 -12.60 -5.84
C MET A 51 3.06 -13.50 -4.68
N THR A 52 2.64 -13.17 -3.46
CA THR A 52 2.86 -14.02 -2.29
C THR A 52 2.19 -15.39 -2.46
N LYS A 53 0.95 -15.44 -2.94
CA LYS A 53 0.24 -16.70 -3.21
C LYS A 53 0.92 -17.55 -4.29
N ILE A 54 1.39 -16.94 -5.36
CA ILE A 54 2.06 -17.65 -6.46
C ILE A 54 3.34 -18.34 -5.98
N PHE A 55 4.17 -17.66 -5.16
CA PHE A 55 5.52 -18.13 -4.82
C PHE A 55 5.67 -18.67 -3.41
N LYS A 56 4.82 -18.28 -2.44
CA LYS A 56 4.93 -18.67 -1.05
C LYS A 56 3.86 -19.66 -0.58
N ASP A 57 2.79 -19.88 -1.37
CA ASP A 57 1.80 -20.92 -1.04
C ASP A 57 2.40 -22.30 -1.29
N LYS A 58 2.48 -23.13 -0.22
CA LYS A 58 3.02 -24.50 -0.26
C LYS A 58 2.30 -25.42 -1.27
N LYS A 59 1.06 -25.10 -1.61
CA LYS A 59 0.25 -25.86 -2.59
C LYS A 59 0.41 -25.32 -4.01
N GLY A 60 1.06 -24.17 -4.17
CA GLY A 60 1.24 -23.53 -5.48
C GLY A 60 2.32 -24.22 -6.34
N PRO A 61 2.16 -24.26 -7.67
CA PRO A 61 3.12 -24.90 -8.57
C PRO A 61 4.50 -24.24 -8.56
N LEU A 62 4.58 -22.94 -8.29
CA LEU A 62 5.85 -22.19 -8.25
C LEU A 62 6.43 -22.04 -6.84
N TYR A 63 5.86 -22.72 -5.84
CA TYR A 63 6.39 -22.70 -4.48
C TYR A 63 7.87 -23.09 -4.44
N ASN A 64 8.71 -22.26 -3.80
CA ASN A 64 10.15 -22.44 -3.68
C ASN A 64 10.90 -22.64 -5.03
N ARG A 65 10.40 -22.09 -6.13
CA ARG A 65 11.10 -22.10 -7.42
C ARG A 65 11.92 -20.83 -7.66
N GLN A 66 11.67 -19.78 -6.90
CA GLN A 66 12.49 -18.57 -6.93
C GLN A 66 13.84 -18.79 -6.23
N THR A 67 14.91 -18.27 -6.82
CA THR A 67 16.24 -18.22 -6.18
C THR A 67 16.36 -16.97 -5.29
N HIS A 68 15.71 -15.88 -5.68
CA HIS A 68 15.67 -14.63 -4.92
C HIS A 68 14.26 -14.05 -4.95
N PHE A 69 13.90 -13.42 -3.85
CA PHE A 69 12.66 -12.65 -3.73
C PHE A 69 13.01 -11.22 -3.29
N LEU A 70 12.78 -10.26 -4.17
CA LEU A 70 13.03 -8.85 -3.90
C LEU A 70 11.69 -8.16 -3.62
N SER A 71 11.54 -7.66 -2.40
CA SER A 71 10.44 -6.77 -2.05
C SER A 71 10.94 -5.32 -2.13
N VAL A 72 10.45 -4.59 -3.11
CA VAL A 72 10.73 -3.15 -3.24
C VAL A 72 9.96 -2.42 -2.15
N ARG A 73 10.69 -1.74 -1.27
CA ARG A 73 10.13 -1.03 -0.13
C ARG A 73 10.11 0.48 -0.39
N PRO A 74 9.16 1.20 0.21
CA PRO A 74 9.18 2.65 0.23
C PRO A 74 10.49 3.21 0.80
N PHE A 75 10.85 4.41 0.39
CA PHE A 75 12.03 5.10 0.91
C PHE A 75 11.91 5.41 2.40
N ALA A 76 13.00 5.18 3.13
CA ALA A 76 13.07 5.54 4.54
C ALA A 76 13.05 7.08 4.72
N PRO A 77 12.62 7.60 5.87
CA PRO A 77 12.61 9.04 6.14
C PRO A 77 13.99 9.74 5.95
N THR A 78 15.09 8.99 6.13
CA THR A 78 16.45 9.49 5.86
C THR A 78 16.65 9.83 4.39
N VAL A 79 16.16 9.00 3.47
CA VAL A 79 16.23 9.27 2.02
C VAL A 79 15.33 10.44 1.64
N LEU A 80 14.13 10.56 2.22
CA LEU A 80 13.26 11.72 2.01
C LEU A 80 13.90 13.03 2.44
N LYS A 81 14.66 12.99 3.53
CA LYS A 81 15.45 14.13 4.00
C LYS A 81 16.52 14.54 3.00
N GLU A 82 17.21 13.58 2.39
CA GLU A 82 18.23 13.84 1.36
C GLU A 82 17.58 14.46 0.11
N ILE A 83 16.46 13.90 -0.37
CA ILE A 83 15.70 14.42 -1.49
C ILE A 83 15.24 15.86 -1.21
N LEU A 84 14.60 16.12 -0.06
CA LEU A 84 14.16 17.49 0.25
C LEU A 84 15.33 18.45 0.36
N LYS A 85 16.47 18.03 0.92
CA LYS A 85 17.66 18.89 1.01
C LYS A 85 18.19 19.28 -0.36
N GLU A 86 18.08 18.41 -1.36
CA GLU A 86 18.49 18.67 -2.74
C GLU A 86 17.55 19.65 -3.43
N TYR A 87 16.24 19.42 -3.35
CA TYR A 87 15.24 20.17 -4.12
C TYR A 87 14.67 21.39 -3.38
N ASN A 88 14.82 21.47 -2.07
CA ASN A 88 14.43 22.60 -1.22
C ASN A 88 15.38 22.70 -0.02
N PRO A 89 16.57 23.29 -0.16
CA PRO A 89 17.55 23.39 0.95
C PRO A 89 17.02 24.07 2.22
N THR A 90 15.94 24.86 2.10
CA THR A 90 15.31 25.58 3.22
C THR A 90 14.07 24.88 3.78
N TYR A 91 13.85 23.59 3.44
CA TYR A 91 12.72 22.84 3.97
C TYR A 91 12.68 22.81 5.50
N THR A 92 11.49 22.74 6.05
CA THR A 92 11.24 22.64 7.48
C THR A 92 11.03 21.18 7.93
N PRO A 93 11.17 20.86 9.22
CA PRO A 93 10.76 19.54 9.73
C PRO A 93 9.30 19.18 9.42
N GLU A 94 8.43 20.19 9.35
CA GLU A 94 7.02 20.01 8.95
C GLU A 94 6.89 19.57 7.50
N ASP A 95 7.70 20.11 6.59
CA ASP A 95 7.71 19.71 5.17
C ASP A 95 8.16 18.25 5.02
N LEU A 96 9.18 17.84 5.77
CA LEU A 96 9.64 16.46 5.77
C LEU A 96 8.56 15.49 6.31
N LEU A 97 7.91 15.87 7.41
CA LEU A 97 6.81 15.10 7.98
C LEU A 97 5.65 15.00 6.97
N ALA A 98 5.29 16.11 6.33
CA ALA A 98 4.24 16.15 5.33
C ALA A 98 4.57 15.24 4.13
N LEU A 99 5.78 15.31 3.59
CA LEU A 99 6.22 14.44 2.51
C LEU A 99 6.08 12.96 2.91
N TYR A 100 6.53 12.59 4.12
CA TYR A 100 6.41 11.22 4.61
C TYR A 100 4.94 10.77 4.80
N LEU A 101 4.10 11.61 5.39
CA LEU A 101 2.70 11.28 5.64
C LEU A 101 1.87 11.19 4.36
N PHE A 102 2.17 12.03 3.37
CA PHE A 102 1.44 12.03 2.10
C PHE A 102 1.88 10.95 1.13
N THR A 103 3.13 10.46 1.23
CA THR A 103 3.70 9.53 0.26
C THR A 103 4.05 8.17 0.84
N CYS A 104 4.14 8.05 2.16
CA CYS A 104 4.70 6.89 2.86
C CYS A 104 6.08 6.46 2.33
N GLY A 105 6.79 7.35 1.60
CA GLY A 105 8.07 7.03 0.97
C GLY A 105 7.95 6.33 -0.39
N VAL A 106 6.77 6.23 -0.97
CA VAL A 106 6.57 5.65 -2.32
C VAL A 106 7.21 6.54 -3.37
N ALA A 107 8.18 5.99 -4.11
CA ALA A 107 9.01 6.73 -5.06
C ALA A 107 8.20 7.52 -6.09
N MET A 108 7.15 6.91 -6.66
CA MET A 108 6.29 7.56 -7.64
C MET A 108 5.61 8.82 -7.09
N TYR A 109 5.07 8.77 -5.87
CA TYR A 109 4.40 9.92 -5.26
C TYR A 109 5.39 11.05 -4.94
N ILE A 110 6.59 10.68 -4.49
CA ILE A 110 7.66 11.64 -4.24
C ILE A 110 8.07 12.33 -5.53
N GLN A 111 8.29 11.55 -6.59
CA GLN A 111 8.64 12.09 -7.91
C GLN A 111 7.59 13.08 -8.41
N LEU A 112 6.29 12.72 -8.35
CA LEU A 112 5.20 13.62 -8.77
C LEU A 112 5.21 14.96 -8.02
N LEU A 113 5.48 14.93 -6.71
CA LEU A 113 5.56 16.15 -5.91
C LEU A 113 6.81 16.98 -6.23
N ILE A 114 7.95 16.33 -6.39
CA ILE A 114 9.23 17.00 -6.72
C ILE A 114 9.17 17.62 -8.11
N ASP A 115 8.71 16.90 -9.11
CA ASP A 115 8.59 17.38 -10.50
C ASP A 115 7.65 18.59 -10.60
N ALA A 116 6.63 18.63 -9.73
CA ALA A 116 5.73 19.79 -9.59
C ALA A 116 6.30 20.96 -8.76
N GLY A 117 7.51 20.85 -8.20
CA GLY A 117 8.07 21.83 -7.27
C GLY A 117 7.32 21.94 -5.95
N ALA A 118 6.53 20.91 -5.60
CA ALA A 118 5.73 20.84 -4.38
C ALA A 118 6.56 20.32 -3.21
N THR A 119 7.51 21.11 -2.74
CA THR A 119 8.50 20.73 -1.72
C THR A 119 8.21 21.29 -0.32
N THR A 120 7.09 22.00 -0.15
CA THR A 120 6.60 22.44 1.16
C THR A 120 5.24 21.82 1.45
N LYS A 121 4.87 21.64 2.71
CA LYS A 121 3.57 21.10 3.12
C LYS A 121 2.40 21.76 2.38
N ALA A 122 2.40 23.08 2.31
CA ALA A 122 1.34 23.84 1.64
C ALA A 122 1.27 23.54 0.14
N LYS A 123 2.43 23.50 -0.55
CA LYS A 123 2.49 23.16 -1.99
C LYS A 123 2.12 21.70 -2.25
N MET A 124 2.58 20.75 -1.40
CA MET A 124 2.20 19.35 -1.49
C MET A 124 0.68 19.19 -1.35
N LEU A 125 0.08 19.81 -0.33
CA LEU A 125 -1.36 19.74 -0.12
C LEU A 125 -2.13 20.34 -1.31
N ASN A 126 -1.68 21.46 -1.86
CA ASN A 126 -2.28 22.06 -3.05
C ASN A 126 -2.16 21.18 -4.30
N TYR A 127 -1.09 20.42 -4.43
CA TYR A 127 -0.91 19.48 -5.52
C TYR A 127 -1.78 18.23 -5.38
N ILE A 128 -1.90 17.71 -4.15
CA ILE A 128 -2.66 16.50 -3.84
C ILE A 128 -4.17 16.77 -3.94
N ILE A 129 -4.63 17.90 -3.40
CA ILE A 129 -6.05 18.27 -3.32
C ILE A 129 -6.37 19.30 -4.40
N LYS A 130 -6.48 18.84 -5.63
CA LYS A 130 -6.88 19.61 -6.81
C LYS A 130 -7.63 18.73 -7.79
N GLU A 131 -8.30 19.34 -8.74
CA GLU A 131 -8.93 18.66 -9.88
C GLU A 131 -7.91 17.74 -10.59
N ASP A 132 -8.37 16.57 -11.03
CA ASP A 132 -7.59 15.55 -11.74
C ASP A 132 -6.31 15.07 -11.03
N SER A 133 -6.21 15.26 -9.72
CA SER A 133 -5.07 14.74 -8.98
C SER A 133 -5.11 13.22 -8.89
N VAL A 134 -4.03 12.56 -9.30
CA VAL A 134 -3.83 11.12 -9.18
C VAL A 134 -4.07 10.64 -7.75
N PHE A 135 -3.65 11.41 -6.75
CA PHE A 135 -3.78 11.06 -5.34
C PHE A 135 -5.23 10.87 -4.87
N LEU A 136 -6.21 11.53 -5.52
CA LEU A 136 -7.61 11.42 -5.12
C LEU A 136 -8.17 10.02 -5.40
N GLY A 137 -7.81 9.43 -6.55
CA GLY A 137 -8.27 8.11 -6.96
C GLY A 137 -7.39 6.94 -6.53
N GLU A 138 -6.11 7.20 -6.29
CA GLU A 138 -5.05 6.20 -6.14
C GLU A 138 -5.31 5.18 -5.04
N GLY A 139 -5.67 5.63 -3.85
CA GLY A 139 -5.95 4.73 -2.73
C GLY A 139 -7.12 3.78 -3.01
N LYS A 140 -8.10 4.21 -3.81
CA LYS A 140 -9.21 3.35 -4.24
C LYS A 140 -8.73 2.31 -5.26
N SER A 141 -7.97 2.73 -6.27
CA SER A 141 -7.51 1.89 -7.36
C SER A 141 -6.64 0.74 -6.85
N ILE A 142 -5.59 1.05 -6.08
CA ILE A 142 -4.68 0.04 -5.50
C ILE A 142 -5.44 -0.99 -4.66
N LEU A 143 -6.33 -0.52 -3.79
CA LEU A 143 -7.02 -1.42 -2.86
C LEU A 143 -8.12 -2.24 -3.53
N ILE A 144 -8.74 -1.76 -4.61
CA ILE A 144 -9.67 -2.57 -5.41
C ILE A 144 -8.93 -3.69 -6.13
N GLU A 145 -7.75 -3.42 -6.67
CA GLU A 145 -6.91 -4.44 -7.30
C GLU A 145 -6.49 -5.51 -6.30
N GLU A 146 -6.08 -5.09 -5.09
CA GLU A 146 -5.65 -6.00 -4.03
C GLU A 146 -6.81 -6.84 -3.45
N PHE A 147 -7.97 -6.23 -3.17
CA PHE A 147 -9.09 -6.90 -2.50
C PHE A 147 -10.08 -7.58 -3.44
N GLY A 148 -10.10 -7.21 -4.70
CA GLY A 148 -11.06 -7.72 -5.67
C GLY A 148 -12.51 -7.37 -5.27
N LYS A 149 -13.43 -8.34 -5.43
CA LYS A 149 -14.88 -8.13 -5.21
C LYS A 149 -15.27 -7.80 -3.77
N ASP A 150 -14.46 -8.16 -2.81
CA ASP A 150 -14.76 -7.98 -1.37
C ASP A 150 -14.32 -6.60 -0.83
N TYR A 151 -13.86 -5.69 -1.69
CA TYR A 151 -13.28 -4.41 -1.30
C TYR A 151 -14.15 -3.58 -0.36
N GLY A 152 -15.47 -3.60 -0.50
CA GLY A 152 -16.38 -2.76 0.29
C GLY A 152 -16.29 -2.97 1.81
N VAL A 153 -16.13 -4.22 2.26
CA VAL A 153 -15.96 -4.54 3.70
C VAL A 153 -14.61 -4.07 4.20
N TYR A 154 -13.55 -4.30 3.44
CA TYR A 154 -12.21 -3.87 3.80
C TYR A 154 -12.08 -2.35 3.85
N PHE A 155 -12.69 -1.64 2.90
CA PHE A 155 -12.76 -0.17 2.91
C PHE A 155 -13.45 0.36 4.17
N SER A 156 -14.57 -0.26 4.56
CA SER A 156 -15.28 0.12 5.79
C SER A 156 -14.40 -0.06 7.03
N ILE A 157 -13.70 -1.20 7.13
CA ILE A 157 -12.78 -1.47 8.24
C ILE A 157 -11.65 -0.43 8.27
N LEU A 158 -10.97 -0.21 7.15
CA LEU A 158 -9.85 0.73 7.06
C LEU A 158 -10.28 2.17 7.34
N SER A 159 -11.46 2.58 6.86
CA SER A 159 -12.02 3.89 7.16
C SER A 159 -12.29 4.10 8.65
N ILE A 160 -12.76 3.06 9.36
CA ILE A 160 -13.02 3.13 10.81
C ILE A 160 -11.70 3.22 11.58
N ILE A 161 -10.69 2.40 11.21
CA ILE A 161 -9.36 2.44 11.83
C ILE A 161 -8.71 3.82 11.62
N ALA A 162 -8.75 4.35 10.40
CA ALA A 162 -8.19 5.67 10.08
C ALA A 162 -8.83 6.83 10.86
N ARG A 163 -10.03 6.64 11.38
CA ARG A 163 -10.73 7.61 12.27
C ARG A 163 -10.42 7.41 13.75
N GLY A 164 -9.48 6.52 14.10
CA GLY A 164 -9.05 6.28 15.48
C GLY A 164 -9.88 5.23 16.24
N ARG A 165 -10.83 4.54 15.59
CA ARG A 165 -11.55 3.39 16.18
C ARG A 165 -10.77 2.12 15.91
N THR A 166 -9.87 1.77 16.80
CA THR A 166 -8.80 0.80 16.55
C THR A 166 -8.95 -0.53 17.26
N SER A 167 -9.88 -0.67 18.21
CA SER A 167 -10.18 -1.96 18.83
C SER A 167 -11.15 -2.77 17.98
N ARG A 168 -11.05 -4.11 18.06
CA ARG A 168 -11.97 -5.01 17.36
C ARG A 168 -13.44 -4.70 17.68
N ALA A 169 -13.74 -4.48 18.96
CA ALA A 169 -15.10 -4.21 19.42
C ALA A 169 -15.69 -2.91 18.82
N GLU A 170 -14.90 -1.85 18.77
CA GLU A 170 -15.32 -0.60 18.13
C GLU A 170 -15.57 -0.77 16.63
N ILE A 171 -14.71 -1.53 15.94
CA ILE A 171 -14.85 -1.77 14.51
C ILE A 171 -16.12 -2.62 14.24
N GLU A 172 -16.32 -3.71 14.99
CA GLU A 172 -17.50 -4.58 14.87
C GLU A 172 -18.80 -3.82 15.18
N GLN A 173 -18.80 -2.98 16.21
CA GLN A 173 -19.94 -2.13 16.55
C GLN A 173 -20.32 -1.17 15.40
N ASN A 174 -19.33 -0.57 14.73
CA ASN A 174 -19.58 0.36 13.63
C ASN A 174 -20.04 -0.36 12.35
N ILE A 175 -19.59 -1.60 12.12
CA ILE A 175 -19.94 -2.38 10.92
C ILE A 175 -21.23 -3.17 11.12
N GLY A 176 -21.58 -3.49 12.37
CA GLY A 176 -22.77 -4.26 12.70
C GLY A 176 -22.65 -5.78 12.47
N LYS A 177 -21.42 -6.30 12.29
CA LYS A 177 -21.16 -7.75 12.12
C LYS A 177 -19.77 -8.14 12.60
N GLU A 178 -19.57 -9.45 12.81
CA GLU A 178 -18.25 -10.00 13.09
C GLU A 178 -17.29 -9.85 11.90
N ILE A 179 -16.05 -9.41 12.17
CA ILE A 179 -15.02 -9.13 11.16
C ILE A 179 -13.70 -9.84 11.43
N GLY A 180 -13.65 -10.78 12.37
CA GLY A 180 -12.42 -11.45 12.74
C GLY A 180 -11.65 -12.06 11.57
N GLY A 181 -12.34 -12.68 10.62
CA GLY A 181 -11.76 -13.21 9.39
C GLY A 181 -11.19 -12.10 8.47
N CYS A 182 -11.90 -10.97 8.36
CA CYS A 182 -11.45 -9.83 7.57
C CYS A 182 -10.19 -9.19 8.17
N LEU A 183 -10.15 -9.01 9.49
CA LEU A 183 -8.97 -8.48 10.19
C LEU A 183 -7.75 -9.39 10.01
N THR A 184 -7.97 -10.72 10.07
CA THR A 184 -6.89 -11.69 9.84
C THR A 184 -6.33 -11.60 8.43
N LYS A 185 -7.19 -11.47 7.42
CA LYS A 185 -6.75 -11.31 6.02
C LYS A 185 -6.01 -9.97 5.83
N LEU A 186 -6.56 -8.86 6.33
CA LEU A 186 -5.89 -7.55 6.25
C LEU A 186 -4.50 -7.55 6.91
N GLU A 187 -4.33 -8.31 8.00
CA GLU A 187 -3.06 -8.42 8.72
C GLU A 187 -2.07 -9.38 8.04
N LYS A 188 -2.54 -10.58 7.63
CA LYS A 188 -1.64 -11.67 7.22
C LYS A 188 -1.50 -11.84 5.71
N ASP A 189 -2.60 -11.64 4.97
CA ASP A 189 -2.61 -11.90 3.53
C ASP A 189 -2.26 -10.64 2.75
N TYR A 190 -2.79 -9.49 3.19
CA TYR A 190 -2.58 -8.19 2.55
C TYR A 190 -1.49 -7.34 3.21
N GLU A 191 -1.11 -7.62 4.45
CA GLU A 191 -0.13 -6.86 5.25
C GLU A 191 -0.45 -5.34 5.37
N ILE A 192 -1.72 -4.96 5.20
CA ILE A 192 -2.17 -3.55 5.22
C ILE A 192 -2.33 -3.02 6.64
N ILE A 193 -2.70 -3.88 7.58
CA ILE A 193 -2.81 -3.52 8.99
C ILE A 193 -1.86 -4.33 9.86
N SER A 194 -1.56 -3.80 11.03
CA SER A 194 -0.83 -4.51 12.09
C SER A 194 -1.56 -4.43 13.42
N LYS A 195 -1.31 -5.42 14.28
CA LYS A 195 -1.75 -5.42 15.67
C LYS A 195 -0.69 -4.76 16.54
N LYS A 196 -1.12 -3.83 17.36
CA LYS A 196 -0.34 -3.29 18.48
C LYS A 196 -0.97 -3.74 19.78
N GLN A 197 -0.17 -4.20 20.71
CA GLN A 197 -0.61 -4.62 22.02
C GLN A 197 0.37 -4.09 23.08
N PRO A 198 -0.11 -3.80 24.30
CA PRO A 198 0.77 -3.44 25.40
C PRO A 198 1.81 -4.53 25.66
N LEU A 199 3.00 -4.13 26.06
CA LEU A 199 4.04 -5.06 26.51
C LEU A 199 3.49 -5.90 27.68
N PHE A 200 3.80 -7.20 27.68
CA PHE A 200 3.39 -8.16 28.70
C PHE A 200 1.91 -8.59 28.68
N GLU A 201 1.08 -8.12 27.75
CA GLU A 201 -0.28 -8.63 27.59
C GLU A 201 -0.37 -9.78 26.58
N LYS A 202 -1.37 -10.68 26.79
CA LYS A 202 -1.63 -11.76 25.84
C LYS A 202 -2.21 -11.21 24.53
N SER A 203 -1.92 -11.87 23.41
CA SER A 203 -2.42 -11.48 22.08
C SER A 203 -3.96 -11.46 21.93
N SER A 204 -4.67 -12.09 22.87
CA SER A 204 -6.14 -12.06 22.98
C SER A 204 -6.67 -10.93 23.87
N SER A 205 -5.81 -10.04 24.35
CA SER A 205 -6.20 -8.92 25.21
C SER A 205 -7.19 -7.99 24.52
N LYS A 206 -8.16 -7.45 25.30
CA LYS A 206 -9.08 -6.39 24.86
C LYS A 206 -8.35 -5.08 24.50
N ASN A 207 -7.07 -4.97 24.88
CA ASN A 207 -6.21 -3.82 24.63
C ASN A 207 -5.47 -3.88 23.28
N VAL A 208 -5.71 -4.91 22.47
CA VAL A 208 -5.20 -4.96 21.09
C VAL A 208 -5.80 -3.84 20.27
N ARG A 209 -4.93 -3.14 19.52
CA ARG A 209 -5.31 -2.07 18.59
C ARG A 209 -4.83 -2.43 17.19
N TYR A 210 -5.64 -2.11 16.19
CA TYR A 210 -5.31 -2.27 14.79
C TYR A 210 -4.87 -0.93 14.21
N MET A 211 -3.78 -0.93 13.44
CA MET A 211 -3.25 0.26 12.79
C MET A 211 -3.01 -0.03 11.31
N ILE A 212 -3.26 0.94 10.47
CA ILE A 212 -2.88 0.88 9.06
C ILE A 212 -1.37 1.07 8.98
N ASN A 213 -0.68 0.18 8.24
CA ASN A 213 0.78 0.20 8.13
C ASN A 213 1.30 1.33 7.24
N ASP A 214 0.47 1.80 6.33
CA ASP A 214 0.81 2.79 5.32
C ASP A 214 0.20 4.16 5.67
N ASN A 215 1.06 5.19 5.76
CA ASN A 215 0.63 6.54 6.11
C ASN A 215 -0.19 7.19 5.00
N PHE A 216 0.11 6.89 3.72
CA PHE A 216 -0.69 7.37 2.60
C PHE A 216 -2.12 6.85 2.69
N PHE A 217 -2.34 5.56 2.95
CA PHE A 217 -3.68 5.01 3.15
C PHE A 217 -4.36 5.59 4.39
N THR A 218 -3.64 5.81 5.49
CA THR A 218 -4.18 6.48 6.67
C THR A 218 -4.69 7.88 6.33
N PHE A 219 -3.88 8.67 5.63
CA PHE A 219 -4.25 9.99 5.13
C PHE A 219 -5.43 9.92 4.16
N TRP A 220 -5.39 9.00 3.19
CA TRP A 220 -6.40 8.84 2.16
C TRP A 220 -7.78 8.50 2.74
N PHE A 221 -7.87 7.50 3.62
CA PHE A 221 -9.13 7.14 4.27
C PHE A 221 -9.66 8.23 5.19
N ARG A 222 -8.76 8.91 5.88
CA ARG A 222 -9.13 9.92 6.86
C ARG A 222 -9.66 11.20 6.24
N PHE A 223 -9.10 11.61 5.12
CA PHE A 223 -9.42 12.88 4.50
C PHE A 223 -10.08 12.71 3.12
N ILE A 224 -9.47 12.00 2.20
CA ILE A 224 -9.98 11.89 0.83
C ILE A 224 -11.25 11.05 0.80
N PHE A 225 -11.20 9.83 1.28
CA PHE A 225 -12.36 8.93 1.28
C PHE A 225 -13.50 9.44 2.15
N LYS A 226 -13.19 9.92 3.35
CA LYS A 226 -14.19 10.44 4.29
C LYS A 226 -14.94 11.66 3.75
N TYR A 227 -14.25 12.54 3.06
CA TYR A 227 -14.80 13.80 2.53
C TYR A 227 -14.95 13.76 1.00
N ASN A 228 -15.17 12.57 0.42
CA ASN A 228 -15.32 12.40 -1.03
C ASN A 228 -16.42 13.30 -1.61
N TYR A 229 -17.49 13.55 -0.86
CA TYR A 229 -18.55 14.47 -1.26
C TYR A 229 -18.06 15.90 -1.53
N MET A 230 -16.99 16.36 -0.80
CA MET A 230 -16.39 17.67 -1.05
C MET A 230 -15.58 17.70 -2.36
N ILE A 231 -14.99 16.55 -2.72
CA ILE A 231 -14.28 16.39 -3.99
C ILE A 231 -15.29 16.39 -5.14
N GLU A 232 -16.41 15.69 -5.01
CA GLU A 232 -17.48 15.63 -6.01
C GLU A 232 -18.11 17.01 -6.31
N ILE A 233 -18.15 17.89 -5.32
CA ILE A 233 -18.63 19.28 -5.50
C ILE A 233 -17.48 20.30 -5.64
N GLU A 234 -16.26 19.85 -5.90
CA GLU A 234 -15.06 20.66 -6.12
C GLU A 234 -14.71 21.64 -4.98
N ALA A 235 -15.16 21.34 -3.76
CA ALA A 235 -14.89 22.18 -2.57
C ALA A 235 -13.46 21.93 -2.01
N TYR A 236 -12.44 21.97 -2.89
CA TYR A 236 -11.05 21.64 -2.56
C TYR A 236 -10.46 22.51 -1.47
N ASP A 237 -10.73 23.81 -1.45
CA ASP A 237 -10.17 24.72 -0.44
C ASP A 237 -10.76 24.47 0.96
N SER A 238 -12.03 24.11 1.04
CA SER A 238 -12.64 23.68 2.29
C SER A 238 -12.03 22.39 2.80
N LEU A 239 -11.75 21.43 1.91
CA LEU A 239 -11.07 20.19 2.26
C LEU A 239 -9.64 20.42 2.74
N LYS A 240 -8.87 21.30 2.06
CA LYS A 240 -7.51 21.70 2.50
C LYS A 240 -7.54 22.33 3.89
N THR A 241 -8.54 23.16 4.19
CA THR A 241 -8.72 23.77 5.50
C THR A 241 -8.93 22.72 6.59
N ILE A 242 -9.78 21.72 6.34
CA ILE A 242 -10.00 20.61 7.27
C ILE A 242 -8.72 19.81 7.47
N ILE A 243 -8.00 19.49 6.39
CA ILE A 243 -6.74 18.74 6.45
C ILE A 243 -5.72 19.52 7.29
N ASN A 244 -5.52 20.81 7.03
CA ASN A 244 -4.56 21.63 7.79
C ASN A 244 -4.90 21.70 9.27
N ARG A 245 -6.18 21.84 9.64
CA ARG A 245 -6.62 21.85 11.03
C ARG A 245 -6.33 20.53 11.75
N ASP A 246 -6.61 19.41 11.08
CA ASP A 246 -6.61 18.08 11.69
C ASP A 246 -5.32 17.27 11.36
N PHE A 247 -4.33 17.90 10.70
CA PHE A 247 -3.13 17.22 10.17
C PHE A 247 -2.35 16.48 11.27
N TYR A 248 -2.18 17.10 12.43
CA TYR A 248 -1.42 16.51 13.54
C TYR A 248 -2.25 15.65 14.48
N THR A 249 -3.56 15.77 14.47
CA THR A 249 -4.44 15.01 15.35
C THR A 249 -4.54 13.56 14.85
N HIS A 250 -3.90 12.58 15.48
CA HIS A 250 -3.93 11.15 15.17
C HIS A 250 -2.99 10.64 14.04
N ASN A 251 -2.05 11.45 13.54
CA ASN A 251 -1.00 10.98 12.63
C ASN A 251 0.35 10.77 13.35
N LEU A 252 0.37 10.98 14.67
CA LEU A 252 1.54 10.79 15.53
C LEU A 252 1.22 9.78 16.63
#